data_ef67597a26e367913c1fd724c56fd56a
#
_entry.id   ef67597a26e367913c1fd724c56fd56a
#
_cell.length_a   1.000
_cell.length_b   1.000
_cell.length_c   1.000
_cell.angle_alpha   90.00
_cell.angle_beta   90.00
_cell.angle_gamma   90.00
#
_symmetry.space_group_name_H-M   'P 1'
#
loop_
_entity.id
_entity.type
_entity.pdbx_description
1 polymer ?
#
loop_
_entity_poly.entity_id
_entity_poly.type
_entity_poly.pdbx_seq_one_letter_code
_entity_poly.pdbx_strand_id
1 'polypeptide(L)'
;MRISKIEFENFRNFRDYGKIRCSTDGKVTIIYGKNGDGKTTLHQLFQWIFYGQVHFNKTTTDRLYNLQFESEQPYGSTFDVMGRIDFEHEGVQYSLTRTYKYKKGIDDSEKIGEDFSLNQRDEDFNWKRVDRPKEVIEKMLPSGLSEYFFFDGESMIADLRVKGRDSAGKLRKALYSMFDLDVLEAAINHIGRTDLRTTVLGKLYLSKGNISSGSEISTLKYNIEQAQARIDEYTDRLNKAKSDKEEKHQLIAE
;
A
#
# COMPACT_ATOMS: atom_id res chain seq x y z
N MET A 1 -2.81 -10.49 -11.11
CA MET A 1 -3.38 -9.40 -11.93
C MET A 1 -2.52 -9.21 -13.18
N ARG A 2 -3.12 -9.07 -14.37
CA ARG A 2 -2.42 -8.89 -15.64
C ARG A 2 -3.06 -7.72 -16.41
N ILE A 3 -2.30 -6.67 -16.63
CA ILE A 3 -2.77 -5.46 -17.33
C ILE A 3 -2.73 -5.74 -18.84
N SER A 4 -3.82 -5.42 -19.54
CA SER A 4 -3.95 -5.58 -20.99
C SER A 4 -3.89 -4.26 -21.74
N LYS A 5 -4.39 -3.18 -21.13
CA LYS A 5 -4.49 -1.89 -21.78
C LYS A 5 -4.48 -0.75 -20.75
N ILE A 6 -3.86 0.35 -21.14
CA ILE A 6 -3.86 1.61 -20.40
C ILE A 6 -4.34 2.69 -21.34
N GLU A 7 -5.29 3.50 -20.91
CA GLU A 7 -5.79 4.66 -21.64
C GLU A 7 -5.71 5.89 -20.72
N PHE A 8 -5.45 7.03 -21.31
CA PHE A 8 -5.36 8.29 -20.57
C PHE A 8 -5.73 9.46 -21.48
N GLU A 9 -6.17 10.54 -20.87
CA GLU A 9 -6.52 11.77 -21.57
C GLU A 9 -6.17 12.98 -20.70
N ASN A 10 -5.44 13.92 -21.26
CA ASN A 10 -5.05 15.20 -20.67
C ASN A 10 -4.33 15.09 -19.31
N PHE A 11 -3.66 13.99 -19.04
CA PHE A 11 -2.99 13.74 -17.77
C PHE A 11 -1.55 14.26 -17.79
N ARG A 12 -1.28 15.33 -17.08
CA ARG A 12 0.06 15.91 -16.90
C ARG A 12 0.80 16.16 -18.24
N ASN A 13 1.91 15.42 -18.47
CA ASN A 13 2.68 15.54 -19.72
C ASN A 13 1.96 14.92 -20.93
N PHE A 14 0.93 14.13 -20.70
CA PHE A 14 0.16 13.50 -21.77
C PHE A 14 -1.01 14.41 -22.15
N ARG A 15 -0.88 15.03 -23.32
CA ARG A 15 -1.94 15.81 -23.93
C ARG A 15 -2.82 14.90 -24.79
N ASP A 16 -4.11 15.21 -24.84
CA ASP A 16 -5.11 14.48 -25.61
C ASP A 16 -5.23 13.00 -25.18
N TYR A 17 -5.93 12.24 -25.99
CA TYR A 17 -6.13 10.81 -25.73
C TYR A 17 -4.91 9.99 -26.13
N GLY A 18 -4.45 9.16 -25.23
CA GLY A 18 -3.38 8.19 -25.43
C GLY A 18 -3.78 6.77 -25.03
N LYS A 19 -3.13 5.77 -25.66
CA LYS A 19 -3.40 4.36 -25.42
C LYS A 19 -2.14 3.53 -25.53
N ILE A 20 -1.92 2.67 -24.52
CA ILE A 20 -0.85 1.69 -24.48
C ILE A 20 -1.48 0.30 -24.40
N ARG A 21 -1.08 -0.60 -25.29
CA ARG A 21 -1.44 -2.02 -25.22
C ARG A 21 -0.30 -2.79 -24.56
N CYS A 22 -0.63 -3.57 -23.53
CA CYS A 22 0.33 -4.42 -22.84
C CYS A 22 0.28 -5.84 -23.39
N SER A 23 1.36 -6.60 -23.20
CA SER A 23 1.42 -8.01 -23.55
C SER A 23 0.42 -8.81 -22.68
N THR A 24 -0.36 -9.66 -23.31
CA THR A 24 -1.35 -10.52 -22.65
C THR A 24 -0.96 -11.99 -22.62
N ASP A 25 0.19 -12.34 -23.23
CA ASP A 25 0.70 -13.70 -23.38
C ASP A 25 1.70 -14.10 -22.26
N GLY A 26 1.68 -13.40 -21.14
CA GLY A 26 2.58 -13.63 -20.00
C GLY A 26 3.99 -13.07 -20.16
N LYS A 27 4.25 -12.32 -21.25
CA LYS A 27 5.54 -11.65 -21.48
C LYS A 27 5.59 -10.27 -20.81
N VAL A 28 6.79 -9.72 -20.74
CA VAL A 28 7.05 -8.39 -20.21
C VAL A 28 6.75 -7.33 -21.27
N THR A 29 6.06 -6.25 -20.86
CA THR A 29 5.92 -5.04 -21.68
C THR A 29 7.01 -4.05 -21.26
N ILE A 30 7.88 -3.67 -22.19
CA ILE A 30 8.92 -2.67 -21.95
C ILE A 30 8.48 -1.36 -22.60
N ILE A 31 8.42 -0.29 -21.81
CA ILE A 31 8.12 1.07 -22.30
C ILE A 31 9.42 1.85 -22.27
N TYR A 32 9.89 2.23 -23.46
CA TYR A 32 11.12 2.99 -23.63
C TYR A 32 10.81 4.46 -23.94
N GLY A 33 11.64 5.37 -23.43
CA GLY A 33 11.54 6.80 -23.72
C GLY A 33 12.76 7.56 -23.19
N LYS A 34 13.07 8.70 -23.80
CA LYS A 34 14.12 9.63 -23.34
C LYS A 34 13.74 10.30 -22.02
N ASN A 35 14.69 11.02 -21.41
CA ASN A 35 14.38 11.85 -20.25
C ASN A 35 13.39 12.96 -20.67
N GLY A 36 12.30 13.10 -19.90
CA GLY A 36 11.22 14.04 -20.23
C GLY A 36 10.02 13.45 -20.98
N ASP A 37 10.14 12.26 -21.60
CA ASP A 37 9.07 11.64 -22.40
C ASP A 37 7.85 11.15 -21.58
N GLY A 38 7.86 11.34 -20.27
CA GLY A 38 6.71 11.02 -19.41
C GLY A 38 6.75 9.64 -18.75
N LYS A 39 7.89 8.96 -18.64
CA LYS A 39 7.99 7.67 -17.92
C LYS A 39 7.49 7.77 -16.48
N THR A 40 7.94 8.78 -15.76
CA THR A 40 7.47 9.07 -14.39
C THR A 40 6.01 9.47 -14.37
N THR A 41 5.53 10.18 -15.38
CA THR A 41 4.10 10.53 -15.53
C THR A 41 3.25 9.27 -15.70
N LEU A 42 3.72 8.28 -16.45
CA LEU A 42 3.03 7.00 -16.60
C LEU A 42 2.97 6.23 -15.27
N HIS A 43 4.05 6.19 -14.51
CA HIS A 43 4.07 5.61 -13.17
C HIS A 43 3.05 6.31 -12.24
N GLN A 44 3.00 7.63 -12.27
CA GLN A 44 2.04 8.41 -11.50
C GLN A 44 0.59 8.20 -11.95
N LEU A 45 0.37 7.97 -13.25
CA LEU A 45 -0.93 7.63 -13.79
C LEU A 45 -1.49 6.34 -13.16
N PHE A 46 -0.65 5.30 -12.99
CA PHE A 46 -1.05 4.08 -12.29
C PHE A 46 -1.48 4.36 -10.85
N GLN A 47 -0.65 5.06 -10.08
CA GLN A 47 -0.95 5.41 -8.69
C GLN A 47 -2.26 6.20 -8.59
N TRP A 48 -2.46 7.16 -9.48
CA TRP A 48 -3.68 7.94 -9.52
C TRP A 48 -4.91 7.10 -9.88
N ILE A 49 -4.84 6.27 -10.90
CA ILE A 49 -5.99 5.45 -11.32
C ILE A 49 -6.41 4.51 -10.19
N PHE A 50 -5.47 3.81 -9.56
CA PHE A 50 -5.80 2.85 -8.50
C PHE A 50 -6.19 3.53 -7.19
N TYR A 51 -5.43 4.51 -6.73
CA TYR A 51 -5.56 5.04 -5.37
C TYR A 51 -6.04 6.50 -5.28
N GLY A 52 -6.13 7.21 -6.40
CA GLY A 52 -6.53 8.62 -6.43
C GLY A 52 -5.48 9.59 -5.89
N GLN A 53 -4.27 9.11 -5.64
CA GLN A 53 -3.18 9.89 -5.06
C GLN A 53 -1.99 9.90 -6.01
N VAL A 54 -1.32 11.05 -6.07
CA VAL A 54 -0.05 11.20 -6.78
C VAL A 54 0.93 11.90 -5.85
N HIS A 55 2.03 11.23 -5.55
CA HIS A 55 3.09 11.81 -4.72
C HIS A 55 4.15 12.46 -5.60
N PHE A 56 4.33 13.77 -5.43
CA PHE A 56 5.40 14.53 -6.08
C PHE A 56 6.39 14.97 -5.00
N ASN A 57 7.59 14.41 -4.97
CA ASN A 57 8.67 14.88 -4.09
C ASN A 57 8.18 15.31 -2.70
N LYS A 58 7.29 14.52 -2.07
CA LYS A 58 6.65 14.76 -0.76
C LYS A 58 5.47 15.74 -0.76
N THR A 59 5.01 16.25 -1.89
CA THR A 59 3.80 17.07 -1.98
C THR A 59 2.72 16.35 -2.79
N THR A 60 1.49 16.35 -2.29
CA THR A 60 0.31 15.98 -3.08
C THR A 60 -0.16 17.18 -3.86
N THR A 61 -0.53 17.01 -5.13
CA THR A 61 -1.11 18.08 -5.94
C THR A 61 -2.36 17.60 -6.62
N ASP A 62 -3.37 18.46 -6.67
CA ASP A 62 -4.59 18.23 -7.45
C ASP A 62 -4.45 18.67 -8.92
N ARG A 63 -3.32 19.27 -9.30
CA ARG A 63 -3.03 19.66 -10.68
C ARG A 63 -2.57 18.46 -11.50
N LEU A 64 -3.51 17.66 -11.94
CA LEU A 64 -3.22 16.46 -12.76
C LEU A 64 -3.47 16.67 -14.25
N TYR A 65 -3.98 17.82 -14.65
CA TYR A 65 -4.24 18.15 -16.05
C TYR A 65 -2.97 18.54 -16.80
N ASN A 66 -3.04 18.41 -18.14
CA ASN A 66 -2.00 18.92 -19.03
C ASN A 66 -2.08 20.45 -19.12
N LEU A 67 -0.98 21.12 -18.83
CA LEU A 67 -0.94 22.60 -18.78
C LEU A 67 -1.17 23.25 -20.15
N GLN A 68 -0.66 22.65 -21.22
CA GLN A 68 -0.86 23.18 -22.56
C GLN A 68 -2.32 23.04 -22.98
N PHE A 69 -2.92 21.88 -22.79
CA PHE A 69 -4.35 21.65 -23.05
C PHE A 69 -5.21 22.62 -22.23
N GLU A 70 -4.91 22.77 -20.95
CA GLU A 70 -5.62 23.64 -20.02
C GLU A 70 -5.56 25.12 -20.47
N SER A 71 -4.39 25.59 -20.93
CA SER A 71 -4.21 26.98 -21.37
C SER A 71 -5.06 27.34 -22.59
N GLU A 72 -5.44 26.39 -23.43
CA GLU A 72 -6.27 26.53 -24.59
C GLU A 72 -7.77 26.53 -24.29
N GLN A 73 -8.15 26.13 -23.03
CA GLN A 73 -9.55 26.07 -22.64
C GLN A 73 -10.11 27.46 -22.35
N PRO A 74 -11.35 27.77 -22.80
CA PRO A 74 -12.00 29.02 -22.46
C PRO A 74 -12.21 29.19 -20.96
N TYR A 75 -12.08 30.41 -20.47
CA TYR A 75 -12.37 30.74 -19.08
C TYR A 75 -13.79 30.26 -18.65
N GLY A 76 -13.90 29.63 -17.52
CA GLY A 76 -15.16 29.10 -16.98
C GLY A 76 -15.65 27.80 -17.62
N SER A 77 -14.98 27.31 -18.69
CA SER A 77 -15.30 26.00 -19.28
C SER A 77 -14.90 24.85 -18.35
N THR A 78 -15.47 23.69 -18.59
CA THR A 78 -15.10 22.45 -17.89
C THR A 78 -14.42 21.49 -18.83
N PHE A 79 -13.45 20.72 -18.29
CA PHE A 79 -12.74 19.69 -19.01
C PHE A 79 -12.41 18.52 -18.11
N ASP A 80 -12.14 17.38 -18.70
CA ASP A 80 -11.88 16.13 -17.99
C ASP A 80 -10.42 15.70 -18.14
N VAL A 81 -9.91 15.09 -17.07
CA VAL A 81 -8.68 14.30 -17.04
C VAL A 81 -9.06 12.87 -16.75
N MET A 82 -8.71 11.95 -17.63
CA MET A 82 -9.16 10.57 -17.55
C MET A 82 -7.98 9.60 -17.55
N GLY A 83 -8.08 8.56 -16.74
CA GLY A 83 -7.22 7.39 -16.78
C GLY A 83 -8.04 6.11 -16.67
N ARG A 84 -7.71 5.11 -17.50
CA ARG A 84 -8.37 3.83 -17.53
C ARG A 84 -7.35 2.70 -17.65
N ILE A 85 -7.56 1.63 -16.89
CA ILE A 85 -6.77 0.40 -16.98
C ILE A 85 -7.72 -0.78 -17.15
N ASP A 86 -7.51 -1.54 -18.24
CA ASP A 86 -8.15 -2.83 -18.43
C ASP A 86 -7.18 -3.93 -18.00
N PHE A 87 -7.64 -4.83 -17.14
CA PHE A 87 -6.81 -5.89 -16.58
C PHE A 87 -7.62 -7.16 -16.31
N GLU A 88 -6.91 -8.27 -16.13
CA GLU A 88 -7.46 -9.55 -15.70
C GLU A 88 -6.94 -9.90 -14.31
N HIS A 89 -7.83 -10.36 -13.44
CA HIS A 89 -7.49 -10.87 -12.12
C HIS A 89 -8.33 -12.10 -11.83
N GLU A 90 -7.68 -13.24 -11.49
CA GLU A 90 -8.33 -14.52 -11.21
C GLU A 90 -9.30 -14.98 -12.32
N GLY A 91 -8.91 -14.77 -13.58
CA GLY A 91 -9.70 -15.17 -14.76
C GLY A 91 -10.84 -14.21 -15.12
N VAL A 92 -11.11 -13.19 -14.31
CA VAL A 92 -12.15 -12.17 -14.59
C VAL A 92 -11.52 -10.92 -15.19
N GLN A 93 -12.15 -10.37 -16.23
CA GLN A 93 -11.73 -9.12 -16.86
C GLN A 93 -12.36 -7.93 -16.16
N TYR A 94 -11.54 -6.93 -15.89
CA TYR A 94 -11.93 -5.68 -15.23
C TYR A 94 -11.53 -4.47 -16.07
N SER A 95 -12.31 -3.40 -15.93
CA SER A 95 -12.01 -2.07 -16.46
C SER A 95 -12.18 -1.03 -15.36
N LEU A 96 -11.06 -0.47 -14.91
CA LEU A 96 -11.01 0.55 -13.88
C LEU A 96 -10.83 1.91 -14.54
N THR A 97 -11.72 2.85 -14.25
CA THR A 97 -11.68 4.21 -14.78
C THR A 97 -11.72 5.21 -13.65
N ARG A 98 -10.88 6.24 -13.73
CA ARG A 98 -10.92 7.43 -12.88
C ARG A 98 -10.92 8.67 -13.75
N THR A 99 -11.84 9.58 -13.46
CA THR A 99 -11.97 10.85 -14.16
C THR A 99 -12.05 11.98 -13.14
N TYR A 100 -11.22 13.01 -13.30
CA TYR A 100 -11.35 14.28 -12.60
C TYR A 100 -11.91 15.32 -13.56
N LYS A 101 -12.91 16.03 -13.10
CA LYS A 101 -13.49 17.16 -13.81
C LYS A 101 -12.95 18.45 -13.23
N TYR A 102 -12.44 19.30 -14.10
CA TYR A 102 -11.89 20.60 -13.75
C TYR A 102 -12.73 21.73 -14.36
N LYS A 103 -12.74 22.87 -13.69
CA LYS A 103 -13.28 24.13 -14.22
C LYS A 103 -12.16 25.12 -14.41
N LYS A 104 -12.02 25.67 -15.62
CA LYS A 104 -10.98 26.65 -15.94
C LYS A 104 -11.16 27.92 -15.14
N GLY A 105 -10.17 28.26 -14.32
CA GLY A 105 -10.05 29.54 -13.59
C GLY A 105 -9.19 30.55 -14.34
N ILE A 106 -8.92 31.68 -13.71
CA ILE A 106 -8.06 32.75 -14.25
C ILE A 106 -6.59 32.32 -14.17
N ASP A 107 -6.13 31.96 -12.99
CA ASP A 107 -4.73 31.60 -12.72
C ASP A 107 -4.53 30.08 -12.66
N ASP A 108 -5.56 29.33 -12.29
CA ASP A 108 -5.52 27.90 -12.08
C ASP A 108 -6.90 27.27 -12.31
N SER A 109 -6.93 25.99 -12.67
CA SER A 109 -8.18 25.25 -12.83
C SER A 109 -8.50 24.47 -11.57
N GLU A 110 -9.74 24.58 -11.09
CA GLU A 110 -10.24 23.95 -9.88
C GLU A 110 -10.85 22.58 -10.19
N LYS A 111 -10.52 21.57 -9.39
CA LYS A 111 -11.20 20.27 -9.44
C LYS A 111 -12.60 20.40 -8.87
N ILE A 112 -13.62 20.18 -9.71
CA ILE A 112 -15.03 20.29 -9.35
C ILE A 112 -15.74 18.95 -9.22
N GLY A 113 -15.10 17.84 -9.61
CA GLY A 113 -15.71 16.52 -9.53
C GLY A 113 -14.73 15.37 -9.74
N GLU A 114 -15.15 14.19 -9.28
CA GLU A 114 -14.45 12.93 -9.47
C GLU A 114 -15.46 11.83 -9.78
N ASP A 115 -15.20 11.03 -10.81
CA ASP A 115 -15.83 9.73 -11.02
C ASP A 115 -14.79 8.61 -10.90
N PHE A 116 -15.17 7.56 -10.17
CA PHE A 116 -14.36 6.37 -10.00
C PHE A 116 -15.23 5.14 -10.19
N SER A 117 -14.94 4.36 -11.20
CA SER A 117 -15.75 3.21 -11.57
C SER A 117 -14.90 1.99 -11.88
N LEU A 118 -15.35 0.84 -11.42
CA LEU A 118 -14.83 -0.47 -11.76
C LEU A 118 -15.96 -1.25 -12.44
N ASN A 119 -15.68 -1.76 -13.62
CA ASN A 119 -16.58 -2.67 -14.32
C ASN A 119 -15.90 -4.05 -14.42
N GLN A 120 -16.68 -5.11 -14.23
CA GLN A 120 -16.24 -6.48 -14.44
C GLN A 120 -17.01 -7.11 -15.60
N ARG A 121 -16.38 -8.04 -16.27
CA ARG A 121 -17.02 -8.81 -17.35
C ARG A 121 -17.69 -10.03 -16.75
N ASP A 122 -18.98 -10.24 -17.04
CA ASP A 122 -19.72 -11.42 -16.62
C ASP A 122 -19.49 -12.63 -17.56
N GLU A 123 -20.12 -13.75 -17.25
CA GLU A 123 -20.03 -14.99 -18.03
C GLU A 123 -20.60 -14.82 -19.47
N ASP A 124 -21.56 -13.93 -19.64
CA ASP A 124 -22.16 -13.55 -20.94
C ASP A 124 -21.35 -12.50 -21.68
N PHE A 125 -20.15 -12.17 -21.22
CA PHE A 125 -19.28 -11.13 -21.75
C PHE A 125 -19.83 -9.70 -21.70
N ASN A 126 -20.82 -9.41 -20.87
CA ASN A 126 -21.33 -8.07 -20.64
C ASN A 126 -20.54 -7.37 -19.51
N TRP A 127 -20.40 -6.05 -19.64
CA TRP A 127 -19.80 -5.24 -18.59
C TRP A 127 -20.83 -4.90 -17.52
N LYS A 128 -20.55 -5.24 -16.26
CA LYS A 128 -21.35 -4.88 -15.09
C LYS A 128 -20.54 -3.99 -14.16
N ARG A 129 -21.16 -2.93 -13.68
CA ARG A 129 -20.54 -2.05 -12.68
C ARG A 129 -20.42 -2.79 -11.35
N VAL A 130 -19.26 -2.70 -10.74
CA VAL A 130 -18.96 -3.30 -9.44
C VAL A 130 -19.38 -2.33 -8.35
N ASP A 131 -20.12 -2.83 -7.36
CA ASP A 131 -20.43 -2.08 -6.15
C ASP A 131 -19.18 -1.93 -5.29
N ARG A 132 -19.05 -0.76 -4.64
CA ARG A 132 -17.90 -0.43 -3.76
C ARG A 132 -16.54 -0.69 -4.42
N PRO A 133 -16.25 -0.05 -5.56
CA PRO A 133 -15.04 -0.32 -6.34
C PRO A 133 -13.75 -0.13 -5.55
N LYS A 134 -13.71 0.81 -4.57
CA LYS A 134 -12.53 1.05 -3.73
C LYS A 134 -12.20 -0.16 -2.85
N GLU A 135 -13.20 -0.80 -2.25
CA GLU A 135 -12.99 -1.98 -1.41
C GLU A 135 -12.49 -3.18 -2.23
N VAL A 136 -13.02 -3.35 -3.44
CA VAL A 136 -12.61 -4.44 -4.34
C VAL A 136 -11.17 -4.22 -4.81
N ILE A 137 -10.81 -3.00 -5.20
CA ILE A 137 -9.43 -2.67 -5.60
C ILE A 137 -8.47 -2.84 -4.41
N GLU A 138 -8.85 -2.40 -3.21
CA GLU A 138 -8.00 -2.54 -2.02
C GLU A 138 -7.73 -4.01 -1.65
N LYS A 139 -8.68 -4.92 -1.91
CA LYS A 139 -8.46 -6.37 -1.76
C LYS A 139 -7.53 -6.94 -2.83
N MET A 140 -7.67 -6.52 -4.08
CA MET A 140 -6.84 -7.01 -5.20
C MET A 140 -5.42 -6.46 -5.14
N LEU A 141 -5.29 -5.20 -4.77
CA LEU A 141 -4.04 -4.45 -4.77
C LEU A 141 -4.03 -3.46 -3.59
N PRO A 142 -3.69 -3.92 -2.38
CA PRO A 142 -3.68 -3.09 -1.19
C PRO A 142 -2.79 -1.84 -1.35
N SER A 143 -3.32 -0.68 -0.98
CA SER A 143 -2.61 0.61 -1.09
C SER A 143 -1.29 0.62 -0.30
N GLY A 144 -1.24 -0.10 0.83
CA GLY A 144 -0.02 -0.28 1.62
C GLY A 144 1.10 -1.06 0.91
N LEU A 145 0.78 -1.77 -0.19
CA LEU A 145 1.75 -2.48 -1.04
C LEU A 145 2.09 -1.70 -2.32
N SER A 146 1.47 -0.55 -2.56
CA SER A 146 1.66 0.23 -3.79
C SER A 146 3.12 0.56 -4.09
N GLU A 147 3.93 0.86 -3.07
CA GLU A 147 5.36 1.15 -3.18
C GLU A 147 6.17 -0.06 -3.70
N TYR A 148 5.66 -1.28 -3.56
CA TYR A 148 6.31 -2.51 -4.01
C TYR A 148 5.88 -2.95 -5.41
N PHE A 149 4.68 -2.55 -5.85
CA PHE A 149 4.18 -2.84 -7.20
C PHE A 149 4.47 -1.71 -8.18
N PHE A 150 4.38 -0.46 -7.70
CA PHE A 150 4.65 0.74 -8.49
C PHE A 150 5.88 1.45 -7.91
N PHE A 151 7.04 0.91 -8.17
CA PHE A 151 8.29 1.49 -7.66
C PHE A 151 9.04 2.25 -8.75
N ASP A 152 9.61 3.37 -8.35
CA ASP A 152 10.61 4.09 -9.12
C ASP A 152 12.01 3.58 -8.71
N GLY A 153 12.76 3.05 -9.69
CA GLY A 153 14.07 2.47 -9.41
C GLY A 153 15.07 3.45 -8.78
N GLU A 154 14.95 4.74 -9.05
CA GLU A 154 15.83 5.77 -8.47
C GLU A 154 15.48 6.03 -7.00
N SER A 155 14.20 6.11 -6.66
CA SER A 155 13.75 6.35 -5.28
C SER A 155 13.93 5.11 -4.40
N MET A 156 13.78 3.91 -4.95
CA MET A 156 13.93 2.66 -4.21
C MET A 156 15.35 2.47 -3.65
N ILE A 157 16.38 2.81 -4.44
CA ILE A 157 17.79 2.71 -3.99
C ILE A 157 18.07 3.70 -2.86
N ALA A 158 17.51 4.90 -2.91
CA ALA A 158 17.63 5.90 -1.85
C ALA A 158 16.91 5.45 -0.56
N ASP A 159 15.71 4.89 -0.69
CA ASP A 159 14.88 4.45 0.43
C ASP A 159 15.42 3.18 1.13
N LEU A 160 16.01 2.25 0.39
CA LEU A 160 16.67 1.08 0.98
C LEU A 160 17.87 1.44 1.86
N ARG A 161 18.54 2.55 1.57
CA ARG A 161 19.68 3.05 2.39
C ARG A 161 19.23 3.74 3.68
N VAL A 162 18.01 4.28 3.74
CA VAL A 162 17.56 5.16 4.83
C VAL A 162 16.55 4.50 5.79
N LYS A 163 15.74 3.52 5.33
CA LYS A 163 14.53 3.07 6.04
C LYS A 163 14.57 1.65 6.63
N GLY A 164 15.72 1.08 6.95
CA GLY A 164 15.92 -0.35 7.26
C GLY A 164 14.95 -1.05 8.24
N ARG A 165 14.41 -0.40 9.28
CA ARG A 165 13.51 -1.04 10.27
C ARG A 165 12.03 -0.70 10.09
N ASP A 166 11.69 0.52 9.70
CA ASP A 166 10.29 0.94 9.51
C ASP A 166 9.64 0.34 8.25
N SER A 167 10.42 0.09 7.23
CA SER A 167 9.95 -0.52 5.97
C SER A 167 9.52 -1.98 6.16
N ALA A 168 10.24 -2.75 6.97
CA ALA A 168 9.89 -4.15 7.26
C ALA A 168 8.55 -4.26 8.01
N GLY A 169 8.25 -3.33 8.92
CA GLY A 169 6.97 -3.29 9.63
C GLY A 169 5.78 -2.96 8.73
N LYS A 170 5.96 -2.03 7.80
CA LYS A 170 4.94 -1.66 6.81
C LYS A 170 4.68 -2.79 5.81
N LEU A 171 5.76 -3.40 5.28
CA LEU A 171 5.65 -4.55 4.39
C LEU A 171 4.94 -5.73 5.06
N ARG A 172 5.31 -6.04 6.32
CA ARG A 172 4.63 -7.09 7.10
C ARG A 172 3.14 -6.81 7.22
N LYS A 173 2.73 -5.60 7.63
CA LYS A 173 1.32 -5.21 7.73
C LYS A 173 0.58 -5.39 6.41
N ALA A 174 1.18 -4.92 5.32
CA ALA A 174 0.58 -4.99 4.00
C ALA A 174 0.42 -6.45 3.52
N LEU A 175 1.42 -7.32 3.76
CA LEU A 175 1.33 -8.75 3.47
C LEU A 175 0.26 -9.43 4.34
N TYR A 176 0.18 -9.08 5.64
CA TYR A 176 -0.84 -9.63 6.54
C TYR A 176 -2.24 -9.27 6.06
N SER A 177 -2.46 -8.01 5.62
CA SER A 177 -3.74 -7.58 5.06
C SER A 177 -4.07 -8.29 3.74
N MET A 178 -3.08 -8.47 2.86
CA MET A 178 -3.25 -9.15 1.57
C MET A 178 -3.68 -10.61 1.70
N PHE A 179 -3.21 -11.29 2.75
CA PHE A 179 -3.52 -12.69 3.04
C PHE A 179 -4.61 -12.88 4.10
N ASP A 180 -5.34 -11.82 4.47
CA ASP A 180 -6.34 -11.79 5.55
C ASP A 180 -5.78 -12.33 6.91
N LEU A 181 -4.46 -12.24 7.12
CA LEU A 181 -3.79 -12.73 8.32
C LEU A 181 -4.00 -11.82 9.53
N ASP A 182 -4.35 -10.57 9.33
CA ASP A 182 -4.74 -9.60 10.37
C ASP A 182 -5.96 -10.10 11.17
N VAL A 183 -6.91 -10.77 10.51
CA VAL A 183 -8.06 -11.40 11.20
C VAL A 183 -7.57 -12.53 12.12
N LEU A 184 -6.61 -13.34 11.65
CA LEU A 184 -6.01 -14.40 12.44
C LEU A 184 -5.17 -13.85 13.60
N GLU A 185 -4.36 -12.81 13.35
CA GLU A 185 -3.58 -12.14 14.39
C GLU A 185 -4.49 -11.48 15.45
N ALA A 186 -5.56 -10.82 15.01
CA ALA A 186 -6.58 -10.28 15.91
C ALA A 186 -7.28 -11.38 16.71
N ALA A 187 -7.62 -12.50 16.10
CA ALA A 187 -8.22 -13.65 16.76
C ALA A 187 -7.26 -14.27 17.79
N ILE A 188 -5.99 -14.47 17.44
CA ILE A 188 -4.94 -14.95 18.35
C ILE A 188 -4.78 -13.99 19.53
N ASN A 189 -4.72 -12.68 19.28
CA ASN A 189 -4.60 -11.68 20.33
C ASN A 189 -5.84 -11.61 21.23
N HIS A 190 -7.03 -11.85 20.67
CA HIS A 190 -8.30 -11.86 21.42
C HIS A 190 -8.46 -13.12 22.28
N ILE A 191 -8.08 -14.27 21.72
CA ILE A 191 -8.20 -15.58 22.40
C ILE A 191 -7.02 -15.80 23.36
N GLY A 192 -5.84 -15.41 22.96
CA GLY A 192 -4.59 -16.11 23.13
C GLY A 192 -3.78 -15.91 24.40
N ARG A 193 -4.13 -15.08 25.40
CA ARG A 193 -3.24 -14.92 26.59
C ARG A 193 -4.02 -15.00 27.89
N THR A 194 -3.58 -15.92 28.74
CA THR A 194 -4.17 -16.15 30.06
C THR A 194 -3.83 -15.06 31.10
N ASP A 195 -2.74 -14.32 30.86
CA ASP A 195 -2.27 -13.22 31.72
C ASP A 195 -2.99 -11.89 31.46
N LEU A 196 -3.66 -11.73 30.31
CA LEU A 196 -4.38 -10.51 29.96
C LEU A 196 -5.87 -10.64 30.31
N ARG A 197 -6.34 -9.85 31.27
CA ARG A 197 -7.75 -9.81 31.71
C ARG A 197 -8.76 -9.47 30.60
N THR A 198 -8.29 -8.93 29.50
CA THR A 198 -9.09 -8.53 28.34
C THR A 198 -9.33 -9.66 27.35
N THR A 199 -8.53 -10.72 27.36
CA THR A 199 -8.63 -11.86 26.46
C THR A 199 -9.64 -12.90 26.93
N VAL A 200 -10.16 -13.73 26.02
CA VAL A 200 -11.12 -14.80 26.33
C VAL A 200 -10.50 -15.80 27.30
N LEU A 201 -9.27 -16.25 27.04
CA LEU A 201 -8.57 -17.18 27.93
C LEU A 201 -8.26 -16.55 29.29
N GLY A 202 -7.90 -15.27 29.34
CA GLY A 202 -7.69 -14.56 30.60
C GLY A 202 -8.95 -14.45 31.44
N LYS A 203 -10.11 -14.15 30.81
CA LYS A 203 -11.43 -14.13 31.50
C LYS A 203 -11.83 -15.52 32.00
N LEU A 204 -11.64 -16.57 31.18
CA LEU A 204 -11.93 -17.96 31.60
C LEU A 204 -11.01 -18.41 32.72
N TYR A 205 -9.73 -18.04 32.67
CA TYR A 205 -8.77 -18.37 33.71
C TYR A 205 -9.11 -17.69 35.05
N LEU A 206 -9.51 -16.40 34.99
CA LEU A 206 -9.94 -15.65 36.18
C LEU A 206 -11.27 -16.17 36.74
N SER A 207 -12.19 -16.62 35.88
CA SER A 207 -13.46 -17.19 36.33
C SER A 207 -13.29 -18.55 37.04
N LYS A 208 -12.28 -19.35 36.66
CA LYS A 208 -11.88 -20.59 37.35
C LYS A 208 -11.11 -20.32 38.64
N GLY A 209 -10.38 -19.19 38.71
CA GLY A 209 -9.56 -18.85 39.89
C GLY A 209 -10.31 -18.38 41.13
N ASN A 210 -11.63 -18.27 41.09
CA ASN A 210 -12.47 -18.01 42.25
C ASN A 210 -12.68 -19.27 43.13
N ILE A 211 -12.10 -20.41 42.76
CA ILE A 211 -12.11 -21.64 43.54
C ILE A 211 -10.67 -21.93 44.00
N SER A 212 -10.35 -21.45 45.21
CA SER A 212 -9.26 -21.88 46.12
C SER A 212 -7.86 -22.12 45.54
N SER A 213 -7.15 -21.10 45.08
CA SER A 213 -5.68 -21.16 44.86
C SER A 213 -5.03 -19.77 44.69
N GLY A 214 -5.52 -18.74 45.35
CA GLY A 214 -5.01 -17.37 45.16
C GLY A 214 -3.53 -17.16 45.52
N SER A 215 -2.93 -17.97 46.38
CA SER A 215 -1.55 -17.83 46.79
C SER A 215 -0.55 -18.50 45.84
N GLU A 216 -0.86 -19.67 45.30
CA GLU A 216 0.04 -20.38 44.38
C GLU A 216 0.13 -19.68 43.00
N ILE A 217 -0.99 -19.16 42.54
CA ILE A 217 -1.04 -18.42 41.25
C ILE A 217 -0.29 -17.10 41.35
N SER A 218 -0.41 -16.37 42.45
CA SER A 218 0.35 -15.13 42.68
C SER A 218 1.85 -15.40 42.78
N THR A 219 2.24 -16.50 43.41
CA THR A 219 3.65 -16.92 43.52
C THR A 219 4.21 -17.35 42.16
N LEU A 220 3.45 -18.09 41.36
CA LEU A 220 3.85 -18.47 40.00
C LEU A 220 3.98 -17.27 39.07
N LYS A 221 3.05 -16.30 39.16
CA LYS A 221 3.15 -15.03 38.39
C LYS A 221 4.39 -14.25 38.76
N TYR A 222 4.66 -14.09 40.05
CA TYR A 222 5.86 -13.43 40.53
C TYR A 222 7.13 -14.11 40.02
N ASN A 223 7.18 -15.45 40.04
CA ASN A 223 8.31 -16.21 39.54
C ASN A 223 8.49 -16.06 37.99
N ILE A 224 7.40 -16.00 37.24
CA ILE A 224 7.45 -15.77 35.81
C ILE A 224 7.98 -14.36 35.49
N GLU A 225 7.49 -13.33 36.18
CA GLU A 225 7.99 -11.96 36.04
C GLU A 225 9.48 -11.84 36.35
N GLN A 226 9.94 -12.49 37.42
CA GLN A 226 11.36 -12.53 37.80
C GLN A 226 12.22 -13.29 36.79
N ALA A 227 11.69 -14.39 36.21
CA ALA A 227 12.39 -15.14 35.17
C ALA A 227 12.48 -14.31 33.87
N GLN A 228 11.43 -13.61 33.51
CA GLN A 228 11.42 -12.74 32.34
C GLN A 228 12.42 -11.58 32.48
N ALA A 229 12.45 -10.91 33.62
CA ALA A 229 13.41 -9.85 33.91
C ALA A 229 14.86 -10.31 33.76
N ARG A 230 15.15 -11.57 34.25
CA ARG A 230 16.48 -12.17 34.06
C ARG A 230 16.80 -12.47 32.60
N ILE A 231 15.84 -12.93 31.82
CA ILE A 231 16.01 -13.19 30.38
C ILE A 231 16.34 -11.88 29.69
N ASP A 232 15.63 -10.81 29.98
CA ASP A 232 15.85 -9.49 29.39
C ASP A 232 17.25 -8.96 29.76
N GLU A 233 17.66 -9.07 31.04
CA GLU A 233 19.00 -8.69 31.47
C GLU A 233 20.12 -9.50 30.81
N TYR A 234 19.94 -10.83 30.67
CA TYR A 234 20.93 -11.67 29.98
C TYR A 234 20.97 -11.38 28.46
N THR A 235 19.84 -11.05 27.90
CA THR A 235 19.76 -10.66 26.46
C THR A 235 20.52 -9.37 26.21
N ASP A 236 20.38 -8.37 27.07
CA ASP A 236 21.13 -7.11 27.00
C ASP A 236 22.64 -7.33 27.18
N ARG A 237 23.04 -8.14 28.17
CA ARG A 237 24.44 -8.51 28.36
C ARG A 237 25.03 -9.24 27.17
N LEU A 238 24.26 -10.14 26.55
CA LEU A 238 24.68 -10.87 25.36
C LEU A 238 24.86 -9.92 24.15
N ASN A 239 23.93 -9.00 23.97
CA ASN A 239 24.00 -8.01 22.89
C ASN A 239 25.22 -7.09 23.08
N LYS A 240 25.47 -6.64 24.30
CA LYS A 240 26.65 -5.85 24.63
C LYS A 240 27.96 -6.62 24.37
N ALA A 241 28.05 -7.88 24.83
CA ALA A 241 29.21 -8.73 24.61
C ALA A 241 29.46 -9.02 23.12
N LYS A 242 28.39 -9.13 22.30
CA LYS A 242 28.52 -9.28 20.84
C LYS A 242 29.07 -8.00 20.22
N SER A 243 28.56 -6.81 20.61
CA SER A 243 29.06 -5.53 20.15
C SER A 243 30.52 -5.32 20.49
N ASP A 244 30.91 -5.58 21.75
CA ASP A 244 32.30 -5.48 22.23
C ASP A 244 33.24 -6.46 21.50
N LYS A 245 32.73 -7.65 21.13
CA LYS A 245 33.49 -8.62 20.35
C LYS A 245 33.71 -8.13 18.91
N GLU A 246 32.68 -7.57 18.29
CA GLU A 246 32.79 -7.03 16.92
C GLU A 246 33.76 -5.84 16.86
N GLU A 247 33.70 -4.93 17.85
CA GLU A 247 34.62 -3.82 17.95
C GLU A 247 36.08 -4.28 18.12
N LYS A 248 36.33 -5.29 18.99
CA LYS A 248 37.67 -5.87 19.14
C LYS A 248 38.16 -6.61 17.90
N HIS A 249 37.24 -7.26 17.16
CA HIS A 249 37.64 -7.88 15.87
C HIS A 249 38.02 -6.86 14.82
N GLN A 250 37.38 -5.69 14.78
CA GLN A 250 37.75 -4.60 13.89
C GLN A 250 39.13 -4.03 14.24
N LEU A 251 39.41 -3.83 15.53
CA LEU A 251 40.73 -3.34 16.01
C LEU A 251 41.90 -4.30 15.81
N ILE A 252 41.65 -5.59 15.59
CA ILE A 252 42.69 -6.61 15.32
C ILE A 252 42.93 -6.72 13.80
N ALA A 253 41.96 -6.30 12.98
CA ALA A 253 42.06 -6.38 11.53
C ALA A 253 42.69 -5.13 10.88
N GLU A 254 42.90 -4.05 11.63
CA GLU A 254 43.73 -2.90 11.32
C GLU A 254 45.22 -3.14 11.74
#